data_c0cffda0cbfe94cee8b36d3a6340dcef
#
_entry.id   c0cffda0cbfe94cee8b36d3a6340dcef
#
_cell.length_a   1.000
_cell.length_b   1.000
_cell.length_c   1.000
_cell.angle_alpha   90.00
_cell.angle_beta   90.00
_cell.angle_gamma   90.00
#
_symmetry.space_group_name_H-M   'P 1'
#
loop_
_entity.id
_entity.type
_entity.pdbx_description
1 polymer ?
#
loop_
_entity_poly.entity_id
_entity_poly.type
_entity_poly.pdbx_seq_one_letter_code
_entity_poly.pdbx_strand_id
1 'polypeptide(L)'
;MSENQEKLWNANYVKVMTTNFLLYFAFYLLTPLLPLYLSDTFGATKDTIGIVLSGYTVAALIIRPFSGYVVDSFSRKKVLMFCLSGFAIFFAGYIAAGTILMFAICRTLHGGPFGAVTVANSTCAIDVLPSSRRNEGIGLYGLKEVYFFLIPL
;
A
#
# COMPACT_ATOMS: atom_id res chain seq x y z
N MET A 1 26.43 13.84 31.23
CA MET A 1 25.46 14.31 30.25
C MET A 1 24.57 13.11 29.93
N SER A 2 23.34 13.08 30.45
CA SER A 2 22.39 12.00 30.14
C SER A 2 21.96 12.18 28.70
N GLU A 3 22.41 11.31 27.82
CA GLU A 3 21.84 11.13 26.50
C GLU A 3 20.35 10.81 26.69
N ASN A 4 19.51 11.77 26.40
CA ASN A 4 18.07 11.58 26.32
C ASN A 4 17.84 10.68 25.11
N GLN A 5 17.90 9.35 25.33
CA GLN A 5 17.68 8.38 24.28
C GLN A 5 16.26 8.56 23.77
N GLU A 6 16.12 9.29 22.67
CA GLU A 6 14.85 9.47 21.97
C GLU A 6 14.22 8.12 21.69
N LYS A 7 12.98 7.93 22.12
CA LYS A 7 12.30 6.63 22.02
C LYS A 7 11.97 6.33 20.55
N LEU A 8 12.49 5.22 20.04
CA LEU A 8 12.16 4.72 18.71
C LEU A 8 10.63 4.54 18.56
N TRP A 9 10.00 3.91 19.52
CA TRP A 9 8.56 3.65 19.57
C TRP A 9 7.80 4.88 20.10
N ASN A 10 7.86 5.98 19.35
CA ASN A 10 7.00 7.13 19.62
C ASN A 10 5.59 6.92 19.02
N ALA A 11 4.58 7.65 19.54
CA ALA A 11 3.19 7.49 19.12
C ALA A 11 2.97 7.69 17.60
N ASN A 12 3.75 8.57 16.97
CA ASN A 12 3.63 8.82 15.54
C ASN A 12 4.22 7.67 14.71
N TYR A 13 5.36 7.12 15.13
CA TYR A 13 5.95 5.96 14.48
C TYR A 13 5.02 4.73 14.59
N VAL A 14 4.42 4.49 15.75
CA VAL A 14 3.42 3.41 15.94
C VAL A 14 2.24 3.59 14.98
N LYS A 15 1.70 4.81 14.84
CA LYS A 15 0.59 5.08 13.88
C LYS A 15 0.99 4.76 12.44
N VAL A 16 2.18 5.19 12.02
CA VAL A 16 2.68 4.90 10.67
C VAL A 16 2.89 3.41 10.45
N MET A 17 3.44 2.70 11.43
CA MET A 17 3.61 1.23 11.39
C MET A 17 2.26 0.52 11.31
N THR A 18 1.26 0.95 12.10
CA THR A 18 -0.10 0.39 12.06
C THR A 18 -0.76 0.63 10.70
N THR A 19 -0.68 1.84 10.16
CA THR A 19 -1.20 2.16 8.83
C THR A 19 -0.60 1.26 7.77
N ASN A 20 0.69 1.06 7.83
CA ASN A 20 1.40 0.23 6.89
C ASN A 20 1.05 -1.26 7.05
N PHE A 21 0.94 -1.75 8.28
CA PHE A 21 0.48 -3.12 8.54
C PHE A 21 -0.91 -3.35 7.94
N LEU A 22 -1.87 -2.47 8.19
CA LEU A 22 -3.24 -2.59 7.68
C LEU A 22 -3.28 -2.52 6.13
N LEU A 23 -2.45 -1.66 5.52
CA LEU A 23 -2.36 -1.54 4.07
C LEU A 23 -1.89 -2.85 3.43
N TYR A 24 -0.79 -3.41 3.92
CA TYR A 24 -0.26 -4.67 3.39
C TYR A 24 -1.11 -5.88 3.76
N PHE A 25 -1.71 -5.88 4.96
CA PHE A 25 -2.67 -6.91 5.34
C PHE A 25 -3.85 -6.98 4.36
N ALA A 26 -4.47 -5.83 4.05
CA ALA A 26 -5.55 -5.77 3.06
C ALA A 26 -5.08 -6.22 1.67
N PHE A 27 -3.87 -5.84 1.26
CA PHE A 27 -3.30 -6.25 -0.02
C PHE A 27 -3.07 -7.76 -0.10
N TYR A 28 -2.42 -8.35 0.89
CA TYR A 28 -2.10 -9.78 0.90
C TYR A 28 -3.33 -10.66 1.12
N LEU A 29 -4.32 -10.20 1.89
CA LEU A 29 -5.60 -10.89 2.03
C LEU A 29 -6.37 -10.94 0.69
N LEU A 30 -6.35 -9.86 -0.07
CA LEU A 30 -7.07 -9.76 -1.33
C LEU A 30 -6.38 -10.53 -2.47
N THR A 31 -5.06 -10.58 -2.47
CA THR A 31 -4.26 -11.14 -3.58
C THR A 31 -4.62 -12.58 -3.95
N PRO A 32 -4.74 -13.54 -3.03
CA PRO A 32 -5.14 -14.92 -3.36
C PRO A 32 -6.64 -15.06 -3.66
N LEU A 33 -7.48 -14.17 -3.14
CA LEU A 33 -8.93 -14.21 -3.35
C LEU A 33 -9.35 -13.74 -4.74
N LEU A 34 -8.62 -12.79 -5.33
CA LEU A 34 -8.98 -12.21 -6.62
C LEU A 34 -8.98 -13.19 -7.78
N PRO A 35 -7.98 -14.08 -7.96
CA PRO A 35 -8.00 -15.08 -9.02
C PRO A 35 -9.24 -16.00 -8.92
N LEU A 36 -9.57 -16.44 -7.72
CA LEU A 36 -10.75 -17.28 -7.46
C LEU A 36 -12.04 -16.51 -7.80
N TYR A 37 -12.17 -15.30 -7.29
CA TYR A 37 -13.34 -14.45 -7.55
C TYR A 37 -13.54 -14.20 -9.06
N LEU A 38 -12.47 -13.87 -9.79
CA LEU A 38 -12.54 -13.61 -11.24
C LEU A 38 -12.90 -14.88 -12.03
N SER A 39 -12.38 -16.04 -11.62
CA SER A 39 -12.74 -17.31 -12.24
C SER A 39 -14.21 -17.67 -11.97
N ASP A 40 -14.64 -17.59 -10.71
CA ASP A 40 -15.97 -18.05 -10.30
C ASP A 40 -17.10 -17.10 -10.76
N THR A 41 -16.85 -15.78 -10.69
CA THR A 41 -17.90 -14.77 -10.99
C THR A 41 -17.99 -14.45 -12.48
N PHE A 42 -16.85 -14.37 -13.16
CA PHE A 42 -16.81 -13.94 -14.57
C PHE A 42 -16.37 -15.05 -15.53
N GLY A 43 -16.07 -16.26 -15.06
CA GLY A 43 -15.56 -17.34 -15.90
C GLY A 43 -14.20 -17.00 -16.55
N ALA A 44 -13.40 -16.15 -15.90
CA ALA A 44 -12.16 -15.63 -16.48
C ALA A 44 -11.11 -16.72 -16.66
N THR A 45 -10.43 -16.73 -17.81
CA THR A 45 -9.29 -17.62 -18.07
C THR A 45 -8.07 -17.16 -17.26
N LYS A 46 -7.10 -18.06 -17.03
CA LYS A 46 -5.85 -17.76 -16.31
C LYS A 46 -5.10 -16.58 -16.94
N ASP A 47 -5.08 -16.49 -18.27
CA ASP A 47 -4.43 -15.39 -18.99
C ASP A 47 -5.13 -14.06 -18.74
N THR A 48 -6.45 -14.03 -18.78
CA THR A 48 -7.25 -12.83 -18.47
C THR A 48 -7.03 -12.38 -17.02
N ILE A 49 -7.03 -13.33 -16.08
CA ILE A 49 -6.74 -13.04 -14.66
C ILE A 49 -5.34 -12.44 -14.51
N GLY A 50 -4.34 -13.02 -15.18
CA GLY A 50 -2.96 -12.49 -15.18
C GLY A 50 -2.89 -11.05 -15.67
N ILE A 51 -3.56 -10.72 -16.78
CA ILE A 51 -3.62 -9.37 -17.34
C ILE A 51 -4.29 -8.39 -16.36
N VAL A 52 -5.44 -8.77 -15.80
CA VAL A 52 -6.18 -7.93 -14.84
C VAL A 52 -5.34 -7.63 -13.59
N LEU A 53 -4.65 -8.63 -13.06
CA LEU A 53 -3.83 -8.46 -11.86
C LEU A 53 -2.54 -7.69 -12.14
N SER A 54 -1.91 -7.88 -13.30
CA SER A 54 -0.69 -7.15 -13.68
C SER A 54 -0.95 -5.65 -13.88
N GLY A 55 -2.12 -5.26 -14.38
CA GLY A 55 -2.52 -3.87 -14.54
C GLY A 55 -2.36 -3.04 -13.24
N TYR A 56 -2.71 -3.62 -12.10
CA TYR A 56 -2.53 -2.99 -10.79
C TYR A 56 -1.04 -2.69 -10.49
N THR A 57 -0.18 -3.66 -10.71
CA THR A 57 1.26 -3.51 -10.46
C THR A 57 1.90 -2.48 -11.38
N VAL A 58 1.54 -2.51 -12.66
CA VAL A 58 2.01 -1.54 -13.65
C VAL A 58 1.59 -0.12 -13.27
N ALA A 59 0.31 0.09 -12.94
CA ALA A 59 -0.18 1.39 -12.50
C ALA A 59 0.54 1.88 -11.23
N ALA A 60 0.74 1.00 -10.25
CA ALA A 60 1.48 1.34 -9.03
C ALA A 60 2.93 1.75 -9.32
N LEU A 61 3.62 1.06 -10.23
CA LEU A 61 4.99 1.39 -10.63
C LEU A 61 5.08 2.74 -11.35
N ILE A 62 4.13 3.04 -12.24
CA ILE A 62 4.09 4.31 -12.97
C ILE A 62 3.87 5.48 -12.01
N ILE A 63 3.01 5.32 -11.01
CA ILE A 63 2.64 6.40 -10.08
C ILE A 63 3.72 6.67 -9.02
N ARG A 64 4.54 5.70 -8.63
CA ARG A 64 5.56 5.86 -7.58
C ARG A 64 6.51 7.05 -7.78
N PRO A 65 7.14 7.27 -8.95
CA PRO A 65 8.03 8.42 -9.16
C PRO A 65 7.32 9.76 -8.97
N PHE A 66 6.08 9.87 -9.47
CA PHE A 66 5.27 11.10 -9.32
C PHE A 66 4.81 11.32 -7.89
N SER A 67 4.56 10.23 -7.15
CA SER A 67 4.15 10.31 -5.74
C SER A 67 5.22 10.91 -4.86
N GLY A 68 6.51 10.65 -5.13
CA GLY A 68 7.62 11.28 -4.42
C GLY A 68 7.55 12.80 -4.53
N TYR A 69 7.42 13.31 -5.75
CA TYR A 69 7.28 14.76 -5.98
C TYR A 69 6.07 15.37 -5.25
N VAL A 70 4.92 14.69 -5.29
CA VAL A 70 3.69 15.18 -4.61
C VAL A 70 3.87 15.18 -3.09
N VAL A 71 4.47 14.14 -2.53
CA VAL A 71 4.73 14.02 -1.09
C VAL A 71 5.70 15.11 -0.60
N ASP A 72 6.69 15.48 -1.41
CA ASP A 72 7.64 16.54 -1.08
C ASP A 72 7.06 17.96 -1.27
N SER A 73 6.12 18.12 -2.21
CA SER A 73 5.51 19.42 -2.53
C SER A 73 4.33 19.78 -1.62
N PHE A 74 3.67 18.81 -1.01
CA PHE A 74 2.48 19.01 -0.18
C PHE A 74 2.66 18.47 1.24
N SER A 75 1.73 18.79 2.12
CA SER A 75 1.71 18.22 3.48
C SER A 75 1.58 16.69 3.42
N ARG A 76 2.62 15.98 3.84
CA ARG A 76 2.75 14.51 3.80
C ARG A 76 1.54 13.81 4.41
N LYS A 77 1.04 14.32 5.56
CA LYS A 77 -0.16 13.78 6.21
C LYS A 77 -1.41 13.90 5.32
N LYS A 78 -1.59 15.03 4.64
CA LYS A 78 -2.75 15.24 3.75
C LYS A 78 -2.67 14.32 2.54
N VAL A 79 -1.49 14.20 1.94
CA VAL A 79 -1.26 13.28 0.81
C VAL A 79 -1.53 11.85 1.23
N LEU A 80 -1.00 11.41 2.38
CA LEU A 80 -1.23 10.07 2.90
C LEU A 80 -2.73 9.80 3.13
N MET A 81 -3.44 10.72 3.75
CA MET A 81 -4.89 10.56 4.00
C MET A 81 -5.69 10.51 2.71
N PHE A 82 -5.37 11.37 1.73
CA PHE A 82 -6.02 11.37 0.43
C PHE A 82 -5.80 10.04 -0.32
N CYS A 83 -4.56 9.57 -0.36
CA CYS A 83 -4.21 8.30 -1.01
C CYS A 83 -4.84 7.09 -0.32
N LEU A 84 -4.89 7.08 1.04
CA LEU A 84 -5.59 6.04 1.80
C LEU A 84 -7.09 6.03 1.53
N SER A 85 -7.73 7.20 1.45
CA SER A 85 -9.14 7.31 1.11
C SER A 85 -9.40 6.79 -0.30
N GLY A 86 -8.57 7.18 -1.28
CA GLY A 86 -8.63 6.66 -2.65
C GLY A 86 -8.46 5.13 -2.68
N PHE A 87 -7.48 4.60 -1.96
CA PHE A 87 -7.26 3.15 -1.83
C PHE A 87 -8.51 2.45 -1.28
N ALA A 88 -9.14 2.98 -0.22
CA ALA A 88 -10.33 2.39 0.38
C ALA A 88 -11.57 2.42 -0.54
N ILE A 89 -11.75 3.50 -1.31
CA ILE A 89 -12.89 3.66 -2.22
C ILE A 89 -12.90 2.59 -3.32
N PHE A 90 -11.75 2.17 -3.83
CA PHE A 90 -11.68 1.13 -4.87
C PHE A 90 -12.17 -0.24 -4.42
N PHE A 91 -12.18 -0.55 -3.11
CA PHE A 91 -12.81 -1.78 -2.63
C PHE A 91 -14.33 -1.78 -2.90
N ALA A 92 -14.99 -0.64 -2.74
CA ALA A 92 -16.40 -0.50 -3.12
C ALA A 92 -16.58 -0.66 -4.65
N GLY A 93 -15.62 -0.18 -5.44
CA GLY A 93 -15.59 -0.35 -6.88
C GLY A 93 -15.56 -1.82 -7.33
N TYR A 94 -14.86 -2.69 -6.62
CA TYR A 94 -14.84 -4.13 -6.91
C TYR A 94 -16.21 -4.79 -6.71
N ILE A 95 -16.94 -4.38 -5.68
CA ILE A 95 -18.27 -4.90 -5.39
C ILE A 95 -19.28 -4.42 -6.45
N ALA A 96 -19.11 -3.19 -6.94
CA ALA A 96 -19.97 -2.59 -7.95
C ALA A 96 -19.67 -3.05 -9.39
N ALA A 97 -18.54 -3.74 -9.63
CA ALA A 97 -18.12 -4.16 -10.95
C ALA A 97 -19.00 -5.32 -11.47
N GLY A 98 -19.91 -5.01 -12.38
CA GLY A 98 -20.80 -6.00 -13.01
C GLY A 98 -20.18 -6.76 -14.18
N THR A 99 -19.00 -6.37 -14.68
CA THR A 99 -18.30 -7.01 -15.79
C THR A 99 -16.80 -7.11 -15.51
N ILE A 100 -16.15 -8.08 -16.15
CA ILE A 100 -14.70 -8.25 -16.03
C ILE A 100 -13.90 -7.04 -16.50
N LEU A 101 -14.37 -6.34 -17.54
CA LEU A 101 -13.75 -5.13 -18.05
C LEU A 101 -13.81 -4.00 -17.01
N MET A 102 -14.98 -3.81 -16.38
CA MET A 102 -15.16 -2.82 -15.34
C MET A 102 -14.28 -3.14 -14.13
N PHE A 103 -14.19 -4.42 -13.76
CA PHE A 103 -13.29 -4.87 -12.70
C PHE A 103 -11.82 -4.60 -13.04
N ALA A 104 -11.39 -4.92 -14.28
CA ALA A 104 -10.03 -4.68 -14.75
C ALA A 104 -9.66 -3.18 -14.70
N ILE A 105 -10.55 -2.30 -15.11
CA ILE A 105 -10.35 -0.85 -15.02
C ILE A 105 -10.23 -0.41 -13.57
N CYS A 106 -11.17 -0.82 -12.70
CA CYS A 106 -11.10 -0.53 -11.26
C CYS A 106 -9.79 -1.05 -10.64
N ARG A 107 -9.38 -2.26 -11.00
CA ARG A 107 -8.15 -2.87 -10.47
C ARG A 107 -6.91 -2.10 -10.89
N THR A 108 -6.82 -1.74 -12.16
CA THR A 108 -5.69 -0.95 -12.69
C THR A 108 -5.63 0.43 -12.03
N LEU A 109 -6.74 1.14 -11.97
CA LEU A 109 -6.81 2.44 -11.32
C LEU A 109 -6.49 2.38 -9.82
N HIS A 110 -6.89 1.31 -9.13
CA HIS A 110 -6.57 1.10 -7.71
C HIS A 110 -5.05 1.00 -7.45
N GLY A 111 -4.27 0.51 -8.41
CA GLY A 111 -2.81 0.49 -8.32
C GLY A 111 -2.19 1.88 -8.12
N GLY A 112 -2.81 2.94 -8.66
CA GLY A 112 -2.34 4.31 -8.48
C GLY A 112 -2.30 4.77 -7.02
N PRO A 113 -3.43 4.81 -6.31
CA PRO A 113 -3.48 5.12 -4.88
C PRO A 113 -2.58 4.21 -4.04
N PHE A 114 -2.48 2.91 -4.35
CA PHE A 114 -1.57 2.01 -3.66
C PHE A 114 -0.11 2.42 -3.83
N GLY A 115 0.32 2.69 -5.06
CA GLY A 115 1.68 3.18 -5.34
C GLY A 115 1.98 4.47 -4.57
N ALA A 116 1.04 5.42 -4.58
CA ALA A 116 1.18 6.69 -3.89
C ALA A 116 1.20 6.54 -2.35
N VAL A 117 0.30 5.73 -1.78
CA VAL A 117 0.24 5.54 -0.32
C VAL A 117 1.49 4.85 0.22
N THR A 118 2.08 3.91 -0.52
CA THR A 118 3.32 3.25 -0.09
C THR A 118 4.49 4.23 0.01
N VAL A 119 4.62 5.15 -0.96
CA VAL A 119 5.63 6.22 -0.94
C VAL A 119 5.37 7.21 0.19
N ALA A 120 4.14 7.71 0.31
CA ALA A 120 3.77 8.67 1.35
C ALA A 120 3.98 8.11 2.76
N ASN A 121 3.62 6.83 2.98
CA ASN A 121 3.76 6.18 4.28
C ASN A 121 5.23 5.95 4.65
N SER A 122 6.07 5.52 3.70
CA SER A 122 7.52 5.36 3.94
C SER A 122 8.20 6.68 4.24
N THR A 123 7.83 7.75 3.56
CA THR A 123 8.35 9.11 3.84
C THR A 123 7.90 9.59 5.23
N CYS A 124 6.63 9.39 5.58
CA CYS A 124 6.14 9.69 6.94
C CYS A 124 6.87 8.87 8.01
N ALA A 125 7.23 7.60 7.73
CA ALA A 125 8.00 6.78 8.66
C ALA A 125 9.38 7.39 8.96
N ILE A 126 10.08 7.84 7.91
CA ILE A 126 11.40 8.48 8.06
C ILE A 126 11.32 9.77 8.87
N ASP A 127 10.27 10.57 8.66
CA ASP A 127 10.10 11.87 9.33
C ASP A 127 9.86 11.75 10.84
N VAL A 128 9.15 10.71 11.25
CA VAL A 128 8.78 10.53 12.67
C VAL A 128 9.85 9.77 13.46
N LEU A 129 10.90 9.29 12.77
CA LEU A 129 12.02 8.59 13.39
C LEU A 129 13.05 9.58 13.95
N PRO A 130 13.53 9.37 15.18
CA PRO A 130 14.66 10.11 15.72
C PRO A 130 15.89 9.96 14.82
N SER A 131 16.64 11.04 14.63
CA SER A 131 17.85 11.02 13.79
C SER A 131 18.88 10.00 14.25
N SER A 132 19.03 9.84 15.57
CA SER A 132 19.95 8.89 16.22
C SER A 132 19.60 7.42 15.99
N ARG A 133 18.32 7.10 15.72
CA ARG A 133 17.82 5.71 15.55
C ARG A 133 17.13 5.46 14.20
N ARG A 134 17.37 6.34 13.23
CA ARG A 134 16.69 6.28 11.93
C ARG A 134 16.95 4.97 11.17
N ASN A 135 18.19 4.51 11.14
CA ASN A 135 18.54 3.26 10.45
C ASN A 135 17.85 2.04 11.06
N GLU A 136 17.78 1.98 12.39
CA GLU A 136 17.07 0.93 13.11
C GLU A 136 15.56 0.94 12.79
N GLY A 137 14.93 2.12 12.83
CA GLY A 137 13.52 2.27 12.51
C GLY A 137 13.19 1.93 11.05
N ILE A 138 14.04 2.32 10.10
CA ILE A 138 13.86 1.95 8.69
C ILE A 138 13.99 0.43 8.51
N GLY A 139 14.95 -0.20 9.18
CA GLY A 139 15.11 -1.65 9.16
C GLY A 139 13.86 -2.37 9.67
N LEU A 140 13.31 -1.95 10.82
CA LEU A 140 12.06 -2.49 11.35
C LEU A 140 10.86 -2.21 10.44
N TYR A 141 10.82 -1.05 9.79
CA TYR A 141 9.79 -0.72 8.81
C TYR A 141 9.82 -1.68 7.60
N GLY A 142 10.98 -2.12 7.14
CA GLY A 142 11.15 -3.05 6.03
C GLY A 142 10.88 -4.52 6.39
N LEU A 143 11.18 -4.95 7.62
CA LEU A 143 11.04 -6.35 8.05
C LEU A 143 9.62 -6.90 7.92
N LYS A 144 8.60 -6.08 8.04
CA LYS A 144 7.20 -6.48 7.92
C LYS A 144 6.83 -7.00 6.53
N GLU A 145 7.45 -6.49 5.47
CA GLU A 145 7.22 -7.00 4.11
C GLU A 145 7.68 -8.45 4.03
N VAL A 146 8.76 -8.79 4.73
CA VAL A 146 9.31 -10.15 4.82
C VAL A 146 8.39 -11.06 5.62
N TYR A 147 7.80 -10.60 6.73
CA TYR A 147 6.88 -11.40 7.54
C TYR A 147 5.63 -11.81 6.77
N PHE A 148 5.03 -10.89 6.01
CA PHE A 148 3.86 -11.23 5.19
C PHE A 148 4.19 -12.17 4.03
N PHE A 149 5.42 -12.12 3.52
CA PHE A 149 5.86 -13.03 2.46
C PHE A 149 6.14 -14.45 2.99
N LEU A 150 6.51 -14.59 4.27
CA LEU A 150 6.87 -15.86 4.90
C LEU A 150 5.68 -16.58 5.56
N ILE A 151 4.51 -15.95 5.72
CA ILE A 151 3.31 -16.61 6.22
C ILE A 151 2.56 -17.17 5.01
N PRO A 152 2.66 -18.49 4.73
CA PRO A 152 1.82 -19.11 3.71
C PRO A 152 0.38 -19.10 4.22
N LEU A 153 -0.50 -18.40 3.50
CA LEU A 153 -1.96 -18.46 3.68
C LEU A 153 -2.51 -19.72 3.03
#